data_88d84d55ed00c598c7c9499053e9d066
#
_entry.id   88d84d55ed00c598c7c9499053e9d066
#
_cell.length_a   1.000
_cell.length_b   1.000
_cell.length_c   1.000
_cell.angle_alpha   90.00
_cell.angle_beta   90.00
_cell.angle_gamma   90.00
#
_symmetry.space_group_name_H-M   'P 1'
#
loop_
_entity.id
_entity.type
_entity.pdbx_description
1 polymer ?
#
loop_
_entity_poly.entity_id
_entity_poly.type
_entity_poly.pdbx_seq_one_letter_code
_entity_poly.pdbx_strand_id
1 'polypeptide(L)'
;LGTLKKLEEEQKELPVIQEKDLSEAEIFVNDILISAYKINSSDVHIESFRDKKRIRFRIDGILIEQKEFTKKINEKYQAVIAILKLKSGARIEEKRLPQDGAIQYRDTTGKIEFDLRVSFLPVQGQNERVVMRLLRKDSIQYDLDSLGFAKVDYSKLHESINATQGLIL
;
A
#
# COMPACT_ATOMS: atom_id res chain seq x y z
N LEU A 1 -32.93 -31.14 -6.64
CA LEU A 1 -33.26 -30.02 -7.57
C LEU A 1 -33.05 -28.64 -6.93
N GLY A 2 -33.13 -28.51 -5.60
CA GLY A 2 -32.93 -27.22 -4.90
C GLY A 2 -31.46 -26.80 -4.70
N THR A 3 -30.53 -27.77 -4.72
CA THR A 3 -29.11 -27.52 -4.43
C THR A 3 -28.33 -26.99 -5.64
N LEU A 4 -28.76 -27.40 -6.85
CA LEU A 4 -28.16 -26.92 -8.11
C LEU A 4 -28.55 -25.47 -8.43
N LYS A 5 -29.80 -25.07 -8.13
CA LYS A 5 -30.22 -23.66 -8.28
C LYS A 5 -29.51 -22.69 -7.35
N LYS A 6 -29.10 -23.13 -6.15
CA LYS A 6 -28.30 -22.29 -5.24
C LYS A 6 -26.86 -22.09 -5.68
N LEU A 7 -26.31 -23.00 -6.47
CA LEU A 7 -24.93 -22.88 -7.01
C LEU A 7 -24.88 -22.00 -8.26
N GLU A 8 -25.98 -21.87 -8.99
CA GLU A 8 -26.08 -20.97 -10.15
C GLU A 8 -26.32 -19.49 -9.76
N GLU A 9 -26.92 -19.21 -8.60
CA GLU A 9 -27.13 -17.85 -8.10
C GLU A 9 -25.89 -17.20 -7.49
N GLU A 10 -24.80 -17.94 -7.24
CA GLU A 10 -23.53 -17.41 -6.70
C GLU A 10 -22.49 -17.01 -7.78
N GLN A 11 -22.78 -17.26 -9.05
CA GLN A 11 -21.99 -16.65 -10.14
C GLN A 11 -22.42 -15.19 -10.35
N LYS A 12 -22.16 -14.36 -9.34
CA LYS A 12 -22.18 -12.92 -9.53
C LYS A 12 -21.13 -12.60 -10.61
N GLU A 13 -21.60 -12.25 -11.80
CA GLU A 13 -20.73 -11.80 -12.89
C GLU A 13 -19.77 -10.74 -12.33
N LEU A 14 -18.48 -10.97 -12.55
CA LEU A 14 -17.48 -9.98 -12.16
C LEU A 14 -17.80 -8.69 -12.94
N PRO A 15 -17.85 -7.54 -12.27
CA PRO A 15 -18.14 -6.28 -12.96
C PRO A 15 -17.12 -6.07 -14.08
N VAL A 16 -17.62 -5.89 -15.29
CA VAL A 16 -16.78 -5.55 -16.45
C VAL A 16 -16.20 -4.16 -16.19
N ILE A 17 -14.89 -4.08 -15.98
CA ILE A 17 -14.18 -2.82 -15.77
C ILE A 17 -14.00 -2.15 -17.13
N GLN A 18 -14.61 -0.98 -17.32
CA GLN A 18 -14.47 -0.21 -18.55
C GLN A 18 -13.17 0.60 -18.55
N GLU A 19 -12.65 0.93 -19.73
CA GLU A 19 -11.41 1.73 -19.87
C GLU A 19 -11.51 3.09 -19.16
N LYS A 20 -12.66 3.73 -19.17
CA LYS A 20 -12.93 4.96 -18.43
C LYS A 20 -12.77 4.78 -16.91
N ASP A 21 -13.24 3.66 -16.38
CA ASP A 21 -13.15 3.37 -14.95
C ASP A 21 -11.69 3.15 -14.52
N LEU A 22 -10.86 2.57 -15.38
CA LEU A 22 -9.43 2.42 -15.15
C LEU A 22 -8.73 3.79 -15.08
N SER A 23 -9.04 4.71 -16.00
CA SER A 23 -8.47 6.06 -16.01
C SER A 23 -8.82 6.84 -14.74
N GLU A 24 -10.07 6.82 -14.32
CA GLU A 24 -10.51 7.45 -13.08
C GLU A 24 -9.92 6.79 -11.81
N ALA A 25 -9.78 5.46 -11.84
CA ALA A 25 -9.16 4.72 -10.75
C ALA A 25 -7.65 5.02 -10.65
N GLU A 26 -6.98 5.23 -11.77
CA GLU A 26 -5.57 5.61 -11.78
C GLU A 26 -5.34 6.98 -11.15
N ILE A 27 -6.15 7.97 -11.50
CA ILE A 27 -6.12 9.30 -10.87
C ILE A 27 -6.36 9.15 -9.36
N PHE A 28 -7.37 8.37 -8.98
CA PHE A 28 -7.70 8.15 -7.58
C PHE A 28 -6.58 7.44 -6.79
N VAL A 29 -5.91 6.45 -7.39
CA VAL A 29 -4.71 5.81 -6.81
C VAL A 29 -3.60 6.83 -6.63
N ASN A 30 -3.32 7.67 -7.62
CA ASN A 30 -2.30 8.71 -7.52
C ASN A 30 -2.62 9.70 -6.39
N ASP A 31 -3.88 10.13 -6.24
CA ASP A 31 -4.31 11.02 -5.16
C ASP A 31 -4.07 10.39 -3.77
N ILE A 32 -4.39 9.09 -3.62
CA ILE A 32 -4.13 8.35 -2.38
C ILE A 32 -2.62 8.34 -2.07
N LEU A 33 -1.78 7.99 -3.05
CA LEU A 33 -0.35 7.85 -2.86
C LEU A 33 0.33 9.19 -2.55
N ILE A 34 -0.01 10.26 -3.28
CA ILE A 34 0.49 11.60 -3.02
C ILE A 34 0.06 12.10 -1.64
N SER A 35 -1.20 11.88 -1.26
CA SER A 35 -1.70 12.28 0.05
C SER A 35 -0.99 11.55 1.17
N ALA A 36 -0.79 10.22 1.05
CA ALA A 36 -0.05 9.43 2.02
C ALA A 36 1.41 9.91 2.15
N TYR A 37 2.06 10.22 1.04
CA TYR A 37 3.41 10.76 1.03
C TYR A 37 3.49 12.10 1.76
N LYS A 38 2.59 13.05 1.45
CA LYS A 38 2.58 14.42 2.03
C LYS A 38 2.40 14.45 3.54
N ILE A 39 1.64 13.50 4.11
CA ILE A 39 1.40 13.43 5.55
C ILE A 39 2.35 12.47 6.28
N ASN A 40 3.45 12.06 5.64
CA ASN A 40 4.46 11.14 6.19
C ASN A 40 3.88 9.79 6.65
N SER A 41 2.90 9.26 5.92
CA SER A 41 2.38 7.93 6.20
C SER A 41 3.42 6.85 5.89
N SER A 42 3.59 5.88 6.78
CA SER A 42 4.45 4.71 6.54
C SER A 42 3.75 3.64 5.72
N ASP A 43 2.46 3.45 5.92
CA ASP A 43 1.69 2.41 5.24
C ASP A 43 0.31 2.94 4.81
N VAL A 44 -0.17 2.45 3.68
CA VAL A 44 -1.54 2.64 3.19
C VAL A 44 -2.24 1.31 3.17
N HIS A 45 -3.42 1.24 3.77
CA HIS A 45 -4.28 0.08 3.81
C HIS A 45 -5.55 0.35 3.03
N ILE A 46 -5.81 -0.44 1.99
CA ILE A 46 -7.09 -0.48 1.26
C ILE A 46 -7.76 -1.78 1.63
N GLU A 47 -8.88 -1.69 2.35
CA GLU A 47 -9.49 -2.85 2.99
C GLU A 47 -10.92 -3.06 2.50
N SER A 48 -11.26 -4.33 2.29
CA SER A 48 -12.64 -4.79 2.12
C SER A 48 -13.01 -5.68 3.29
N PHE A 49 -14.09 -5.35 3.96
CA PHE A 49 -14.64 -6.15 5.06
C PHE A 49 -16.15 -6.24 4.90
N ARG A 50 -16.65 -7.43 4.53
CA ARG A 50 -18.06 -7.62 4.17
C ARG A 50 -18.46 -6.61 3.08
N ASP A 51 -19.48 -5.79 3.34
CA ASP A 51 -19.99 -4.78 2.41
C ASP A 51 -19.30 -3.41 2.54
N LYS A 52 -18.35 -3.29 3.48
CA LYS A 52 -17.66 -2.03 3.76
C LYS A 52 -16.26 -2.04 3.17
N LYS A 53 -15.91 -0.95 2.54
CA LYS A 53 -14.56 -0.69 2.06
C LYS A 53 -14.04 0.56 2.73
N ARG A 54 -12.77 0.58 3.08
CA ARG A 54 -12.16 1.73 3.74
C ARG A 54 -10.69 1.88 3.36
N ILE A 55 -10.20 3.10 3.49
CA ILE A 55 -8.81 3.43 3.31
C ILE A 55 -8.28 4.00 4.62
N ARG A 56 -7.16 3.44 5.10
CA ARG A 56 -6.48 3.90 6.30
C ARG A 56 -5.01 4.15 6.00
N PHE A 57 -4.48 5.19 6.61
CA PHE A 57 -3.06 5.52 6.58
C PHE A 57 -2.45 5.28 7.96
N ARG A 58 -1.22 4.76 7.99
CA ARG A 58 -0.46 4.64 9.23
C ARG A 58 0.39 5.90 9.40
N ILE A 59 0.07 6.70 10.40
CA ILE A 59 0.74 7.95 10.73
C ILE A 59 1.23 7.80 12.18
N ASP A 60 2.53 7.97 12.41
CA ASP A 60 3.16 7.80 13.72
C ASP A 60 2.76 6.50 14.43
N GLY A 61 2.74 5.40 13.68
CA GLY A 61 2.38 4.08 14.16
C GLY A 61 0.88 3.79 14.27
N ILE A 62 0.00 4.79 14.15
CA ILE A 62 -1.45 4.67 14.32
C ILE A 62 -2.15 4.59 12.97
N LEU A 63 -3.07 3.63 12.80
CA LEU A 63 -3.91 3.51 11.62
C LEU A 63 -5.11 4.45 11.70
N ILE A 64 -5.13 5.48 10.87
CA ILE A 64 -6.17 6.52 10.82
C ILE A 64 -6.97 6.39 9.52
N GLU A 65 -8.29 6.31 9.64
CA GLU A 65 -9.18 6.24 8.48
C GLU A 65 -9.21 7.56 7.71
N GLN A 66 -9.02 7.46 6.41
CA GLN A 66 -9.11 8.57 5.47
C GLN A 66 -10.54 8.64 4.93
N LYS A 67 -11.43 9.29 5.68
CA LYS A 67 -12.87 9.32 5.40
C LYS A 67 -13.22 9.83 4.01
N GLU A 68 -12.47 10.77 3.49
CA GLU A 68 -12.68 11.34 2.16
C GLU A 68 -12.44 10.29 1.06
N PHE A 69 -11.36 9.54 1.15
CA PHE A 69 -11.07 8.44 0.23
C PHE A 69 -12.01 7.25 0.47
N THR A 70 -12.33 6.94 1.72
CA THR A 70 -13.27 5.87 2.08
C THR A 70 -14.65 6.07 1.44
N LYS A 71 -15.14 7.29 1.35
CA LYS A 71 -16.42 7.58 0.69
C LYS A 71 -16.40 7.29 -0.81
N LYS A 72 -15.26 7.51 -1.47
CA LYS A 72 -15.11 7.40 -2.93
C LYS A 72 -14.73 5.99 -3.39
N ILE A 73 -14.18 5.14 -2.50
CA ILE A 73 -13.61 3.85 -2.87
C ILE A 73 -14.64 2.80 -3.30
N ASN A 74 -15.87 2.85 -2.77
CA ASN A 74 -16.84 1.77 -2.96
C ASN A 74 -17.09 1.41 -4.42
N GLU A 75 -17.33 2.42 -5.26
CA GLU A 75 -17.64 2.26 -6.69
C GLU A 75 -16.39 1.89 -7.50
N LYS A 76 -15.22 2.30 -7.05
CA LYS A 76 -13.95 2.17 -7.78
C LYS A 76 -13.06 1.03 -7.26
N TYR A 77 -13.51 0.28 -6.26
CA TYR A 77 -12.66 -0.67 -5.53
C TYR A 77 -11.96 -1.67 -6.44
N GLN A 78 -12.70 -2.37 -7.31
CA GLN A 78 -12.12 -3.38 -8.20
C GLN A 78 -11.16 -2.77 -9.23
N ALA A 79 -11.49 -1.59 -9.75
CA ALA A 79 -10.61 -0.87 -10.67
C ALA A 79 -9.32 -0.41 -9.97
N VAL A 80 -9.41 0.08 -8.73
CA VAL A 80 -8.24 0.46 -7.91
C VAL A 80 -7.33 -0.74 -7.68
N ILE A 81 -7.88 -1.91 -7.31
CA ILE A 81 -7.10 -3.13 -7.13
C ILE A 81 -6.41 -3.54 -8.45
N ALA A 82 -7.14 -3.50 -9.57
CA ALA A 82 -6.59 -3.83 -10.87
C ALA A 82 -5.42 -2.90 -11.26
N ILE A 83 -5.56 -1.59 -11.06
CA ILE A 83 -4.49 -0.61 -11.31
C ILE A 83 -3.27 -0.86 -10.42
N LEU A 84 -3.48 -1.13 -9.14
CA LEU A 84 -2.36 -1.43 -8.22
C LEU A 84 -1.64 -2.72 -8.62
N LYS A 85 -2.35 -3.76 -9.02
CA LYS A 85 -1.77 -5.00 -9.54
C LYS A 85 -0.98 -4.75 -10.83
N LEU A 86 -1.56 -4.03 -11.77
CA LEU A 86 -0.89 -3.67 -13.03
C LEU A 86 0.43 -2.93 -12.76
N LYS A 87 0.37 -1.89 -11.92
CA LYS A 87 1.55 -1.07 -11.58
C LYS A 87 2.62 -1.83 -10.79
N SER A 88 2.25 -2.84 -10.01
CA SER A 88 3.16 -3.63 -9.16
C SER A 88 3.66 -4.92 -9.81
N GLY A 89 3.20 -5.24 -11.03
CA GLY A 89 3.55 -6.48 -11.74
C GLY A 89 2.85 -7.73 -11.20
N ALA A 90 1.81 -7.57 -10.37
CA ALA A 90 0.99 -8.68 -9.90
C ALA A 90 -0.05 -9.11 -10.95
N ARG A 91 -0.51 -10.36 -10.87
CA ARG A 91 -1.51 -10.93 -11.80
C ARG A 91 -2.90 -10.43 -11.42
N ILE A 92 -3.58 -9.76 -12.36
CA ILE A 92 -4.88 -9.12 -12.12
C ILE A 92 -5.98 -10.16 -11.86
N GLU A 93 -5.95 -11.26 -12.62
CA GLU A 93 -6.96 -12.33 -12.59
C GLU A 93 -6.84 -13.26 -11.37
N GLU A 94 -5.66 -13.35 -10.75
CA GLU A 94 -5.48 -14.18 -9.56
C GLU A 94 -5.92 -13.44 -8.30
N LYS A 95 -6.98 -13.92 -7.65
CA LYS A 95 -7.58 -13.31 -6.45
C LYS A 95 -7.62 -14.27 -5.25
N ARG A 96 -7.16 -15.51 -5.43
CA ARG A 96 -7.26 -16.56 -4.41
C ARG A 96 -5.97 -16.74 -3.63
N LEU A 97 -4.85 -16.35 -4.21
CA LEU A 97 -3.53 -16.48 -3.61
C LEU A 97 -2.97 -15.10 -3.24
N PRO A 98 -2.26 -14.98 -2.11
CA PRO A 98 -1.52 -13.78 -1.78
C PRO A 98 -0.51 -13.45 -2.88
N GLN A 99 -0.33 -12.17 -3.17
CA GLN A 99 0.67 -11.69 -4.12
C GLN A 99 1.39 -10.48 -3.53
N ASP A 100 2.67 -10.38 -3.84
CA ASP A 100 3.49 -9.23 -3.51
C ASP A 100 4.00 -8.58 -4.79
N GLY A 101 4.27 -7.29 -4.72
CA GLY A 101 4.83 -6.53 -5.83
C GLY A 101 5.49 -5.24 -5.34
N ALA A 102 6.04 -4.49 -6.29
CA ALA A 102 6.66 -3.21 -6.02
C ALA A 102 6.22 -2.18 -7.05
N ILE A 103 6.05 -0.94 -6.62
CA ILE A 103 5.74 0.19 -7.48
C ILE A 103 6.80 1.26 -7.25
N GLN A 104 7.40 1.76 -8.33
CA GLN A 104 8.18 2.98 -8.29
C GLN A 104 7.25 4.14 -8.66
N TYR A 105 7.01 5.02 -7.70
CA TYR A 105 6.17 6.18 -7.92
C TYR A 105 7.03 7.40 -8.23
N ARG A 106 6.65 8.11 -9.29
CA ARG A 106 7.18 9.44 -9.61
C ARG A 106 6.01 10.32 -10.07
N ASP A 107 5.92 11.51 -9.50
CA ASP A 107 4.94 12.49 -9.94
C ASP A 107 5.32 13.10 -11.29
N THR A 108 4.37 13.77 -11.93
CA THR A 108 4.59 14.41 -13.24
C THR A 108 5.62 15.53 -13.21
N THR A 109 5.91 16.12 -12.05
CA THR A 109 6.91 17.18 -11.88
C THR A 109 8.30 16.62 -11.57
N GLY A 110 8.42 15.33 -11.25
CA GLY A 110 9.67 14.69 -10.82
C GLY A 110 10.14 15.10 -9.41
N LYS A 111 9.34 15.88 -8.68
CA LYS A 111 9.67 16.34 -7.31
C LYS A 111 9.35 15.32 -6.22
N ILE A 112 8.37 14.47 -6.49
CA ILE A 112 7.95 13.41 -5.55
C ILE A 112 8.34 12.07 -6.16
N GLU A 113 9.25 11.36 -5.51
CA GLU A 113 9.69 10.03 -5.92
C GLU A 113 9.84 9.15 -4.68
N PHE A 114 9.21 7.98 -4.71
CA PHE A 114 9.34 6.97 -3.66
C PHE A 114 8.98 5.59 -4.20
N ASP A 115 9.47 4.56 -3.53
CA ASP A 115 9.14 3.19 -3.84
C ASP A 115 8.03 2.69 -2.91
N LEU A 116 7.25 1.72 -3.37
CA LEU A 116 6.21 1.05 -2.60
C LEU A 116 6.43 -0.45 -2.66
N ARG A 117 6.33 -1.10 -1.51
CA ARG A 117 6.08 -2.54 -1.44
C ARG A 117 4.59 -2.76 -1.27
N VAL A 118 4.02 -3.62 -2.10
CA VAL A 118 2.58 -3.84 -2.16
C VAL A 118 2.29 -5.31 -1.91
N SER A 119 1.39 -5.59 -0.98
CA SER A 119 0.90 -6.95 -0.71
C SER A 119 -0.60 -7.01 -0.94
N PHE A 120 -1.03 -7.98 -1.74
CA PHE A 120 -2.44 -8.29 -2.02
C PHE A 120 -2.82 -9.54 -1.25
N LEU A 121 -3.81 -9.42 -0.39
CA LEU A 121 -4.27 -10.51 0.49
C LEU A 121 -5.73 -10.84 0.19
N PRO A 122 -6.03 -12.08 -0.24
CA PRO A 122 -7.40 -12.53 -0.45
C PRO A 122 -8.25 -12.37 0.81
N VAL A 123 -9.48 -11.91 0.63
CA VAL A 123 -10.50 -11.86 1.69
C VAL A 123 -11.80 -12.45 1.17
N GLN A 124 -12.78 -12.67 2.06
CA GLN A 124 -14.06 -13.24 1.66
C GLN A 124 -14.74 -12.46 0.52
N GLY A 125 -15.48 -13.18 -0.34
CA GLY A 125 -16.28 -12.59 -1.42
C GLY A 125 -15.45 -12.16 -2.65
N GLN A 126 -14.36 -12.86 -2.94
CA GLN A 126 -13.46 -12.57 -4.09
C GLN A 126 -12.89 -11.14 -4.08
N ASN A 127 -12.85 -10.52 -2.92
CA ASN A 127 -12.19 -9.26 -2.71
C ASN A 127 -10.75 -9.49 -2.21
N GLU A 128 -9.95 -8.45 -2.26
CA GLU A 128 -8.58 -8.47 -1.79
C GLU A 128 -8.34 -7.26 -0.88
N ARG A 129 -7.56 -7.43 0.16
CA ARG A 129 -7.00 -6.33 0.94
C ARG A 129 -5.65 -5.98 0.34
N VAL A 130 -5.35 -4.69 0.24
CA VAL A 130 -4.04 -4.22 -0.17
C VAL A 130 -3.36 -3.48 0.97
N VAL A 131 -2.11 -3.81 1.20
CA VAL A 131 -1.23 -3.09 2.11
C VAL A 131 -0.04 -2.58 1.30
N MET A 132 0.20 -1.29 1.34
CA MET A 132 1.33 -0.65 0.66
C MET A 132 2.22 0.01 1.70
N ARG A 133 3.51 -0.32 1.71
CA ARG A 133 4.54 0.36 2.51
C ARG A 133 5.27 1.38 1.65
N LEU A 134 5.33 2.61 2.11
CA LEU A 134 6.08 3.68 1.46
C LEU A 134 7.55 3.59 1.87
N LEU A 135 8.43 3.52 0.89
CA LEU A 135 9.89 3.54 1.05
C LEU A 135 10.39 4.87 0.48
N ARG A 136 10.52 5.84 1.34
CA ARG A 136 10.91 7.20 0.95
C ARG A 136 12.40 7.24 0.65
N LYS A 137 12.79 7.82 -0.49
CA LYS A 137 14.20 8.03 -0.85
C LYS A 137 14.83 9.23 -0.15
N ASP A 138 13.96 10.17 0.24
CA ASP A 138 14.30 11.35 1.02
C ASP A 138 14.26 11.11 2.54
N SER A 139 14.08 9.84 2.95
CA SER A 139 14.17 9.45 4.35
C SER A 139 15.57 9.84 4.83
N ILE A 140 15.56 10.79 5.69
CA ILE A 140 16.60 11.53 6.34
C ILE A 140 17.84 10.64 6.48
N GLN A 141 18.95 11.03 5.85
CA GLN A 141 20.25 10.57 6.30
C GLN A 141 20.41 11.10 7.72
N TYR A 142 19.98 10.29 8.68
CA TYR A 142 20.27 10.60 10.07
C TYR A 142 21.77 10.51 10.23
N ASP A 143 22.42 11.65 10.34
CA ASP A 143 23.78 11.68 10.85
C ASP A 143 23.76 11.13 12.29
N LEU A 144 24.75 10.34 12.64
CA LEU A 144 24.84 9.68 13.94
C LEU A 144 24.67 10.69 15.08
N ASP A 145 25.15 11.92 14.88
CA ASP A 145 25.01 13.04 15.80
C ASP A 145 23.56 13.46 16.07
N SER A 146 22.68 13.29 15.06
CA SER A 146 21.26 13.67 15.14
C SER A 146 20.38 12.64 15.84
N LEU A 147 20.89 11.44 16.08
CA LEU A 147 20.14 10.34 16.70
C LEU A 147 19.95 10.49 18.22
N GLY A 148 20.59 11.50 18.84
CA GLY A 148 20.38 11.83 20.25
C GLY A 148 21.01 10.86 21.25
N PHE A 149 22.06 10.14 20.86
CA PHE A 149 22.81 9.29 21.79
C PHE A 149 23.45 10.10 22.92
N ALA A 150 23.51 9.50 24.12
CA ALA A 150 24.36 10.02 25.18
C ALA A 150 25.84 9.95 24.72
N LYS A 151 26.65 10.92 25.11
CA LYS A 151 28.07 11.02 24.67
C LYS A 151 28.87 9.71 24.84
N VAL A 152 28.63 9.00 25.91
CA VAL A 152 29.34 7.72 26.20
C VAL A 152 28.92 6.64 25.20
N ASP A 153 27.62 6.55 24.88
CA ASP A 153 27.10 5.54 23.97
C ASP A 153 27.44 5.88 22.52
N TYR A 154 27.43 7.16 22.17
CA TYR A 154 27.92 7.64 20.90
C TYR A 154 29.37 7.24 20.64
N SER A 155 30.27 7.47 21.60
CA SER A 155 31.67 7.12 21.45
C SER A 155 31.88 5.63 21.25
N LYS A 156 31.19 4.79 22.02
CA LYS A 156 31.25 3.33 21.87
C LYS A 156 30.73 2.86 20.52
N LEU A 157 29.58 3.42 20.05
CA LEU A 157 29.00 3.09 18.76
C LEU A 157 29.91 3.53 17.62
N HIS A 158 30.46 4.75 17.69
CA HIS A 158 31.39 5.28 16.70
C HIS A 158 32.68 4.45 16.59
N GLU A 159 33.24 4.02 17.74
CA GLU A 159 34.40 3.12 17.77
C GLU A 159 34.07 1.75 17.14
N SER A 160 32.89 1.22 17.48
CA SER A 160 32.41 -0.09 16.96
C SER A 160 32.16 -0.06 15.45
N ILE A 161 31.59 1.01 14.92
CA ILE A 161 31.33 1.18 13.47
C ILE A 161 32.66 1.27 12.68
N ASN A 162 33.69 1.88 13.26
CA ASN A 162 35.00 2.04 12.64
C ASN A 162 35.93 0.83 12.82
N ALA A 163 35.50 -0.20 13.56
CA ALA A 163 36.26 -1.43 13.72
C ALA A 163 36.34 -2.19 12.38
N THR A 164 37.49 -2.81 12.11
CA THR A 164 37.73 -3.53 10.85
C THR A 164 36.96 -4.84 10.72
N GLN A 165 36.45 -5.37 11.83
CA GLN A 165 35.63 -6.59 11.87
C GLN A 165 34.81 -6.62 13.16
N GLY A 166 33.69 -7.33 13.14
CA GLY A 166 32.79 -7.47 14.28
C GLY A 166 31.32 -7.52 13.87
N LEU A 167 30.46 -7.66 14.88
CA LEU A 167 29.01 -7.62 14.75
C LEU A 167 28.46 -6.68 15.81
N ILE A 168 27.60 -5.76 15.40
CA ILE A 168 26.85 -4.87 16.31
C ILE A 168 25.42 -5.37 16.35
N LEU A 169 24.91 -5.68 17.54
CA LEU A 169 23.54 -6.20 17.76
C LEU A 169 22.72 -5.18 18.54
#